data_0060872b7557f2a4731f6ce97f93956d
#
_entry.id   0060872b7557f2a4731f6ce97f93956d
#
_cell.length_a   1.000
_cell.length_b   1.000
_cell.length_c   1.000
_cell.angle_alpha   90.00
_cell.angle_beta   90.00
_cell.angle_gamma   90.00
#
_symmetry.space_group_name_H-M   'P 1'
#
loop_
_entity.id
_entity.type
_entity.pdbx_description
1 polymer ?
#
loop_
_entity_poly.entity_id
_entity_poly.type
_entity_poly.pdbx_seq_one_letter_code
_entity_poly.pdbx_strand_id
1 'polypeptide(L)'
;VLTWATESLAKAGTLSIVGVYPDASRTFPIGTAMNKNITVRMGNCNHRKYIPRLVELVQSRAVDPAKILTHSAPLMSALDAYSQFDKRQDGWIKVMLDPAAVAAA
;
A
#
# COMPACT_ATOMS: atom_id res chain seq x y z
N VAL A 1 16.94 -3.25 -3.09
CA VAL A 1 15.69 -3.99 -3.41
C VAL A 1 15.58 -4.24 -4.91
N LEU A 2 15.61 -3.22 -5.79
CA LEU A 2 15.43 -3.40 -7.25
C LEU A 2 16.51 -4.30 -7.88
N THR A 3 17.76 -4.17 -7.47
CA THR A 3 18.85 -5.02 -7.92
C THR A 3 18.58 -6.48 -7.60
N TRP A 4 18.25 -6.80 -6.34
CA TRP A 4 17.93 -8.16 -5.93
C TRP A 4 16.72 -8.73 -6.66
N ALA A 5 15.67 -7.93 -6.82
CA ALA A 5 14.49 -8.35 -7.55
C ALA A 5 14.81 -8.69 -9.01
N THR A 6 15.63 -7.86 -9.67
CA THR A 6 16.05 -8.09 -11.05
C THR A 6 16.96 -9.32 -11.17
N GLU A 7 17.87 -9.52 -10.23
CA GLU A 7 18.78 -10.66 -10.20
C GLU A 7 18.06 -11.99 -9.96
N SER A 8 17.05 -11.99 -9.07
CA SER A 8 16.28 -13.18 -8.70
C SER A 8 15.30 -13.64 -9.77
N LEU A 9 14.89 -12.75 -10.69
CA LEU A 9 13.97 -13.11 -11.76
C LEU A 9 14.62 -14.02 -12.81
N ALA A 10 13.85 -14.99 -13.29
CA ALA A 10 14.21 -15.75 -14.49
C ALA A 10 14.24 -14.86 -15.73
N LYS A 11 14.92 -15.33 -16.79
CA LYS A 11 14.87 -14.68 -18.10
C LYS A 11 13.43 -14.59 -18.61
N ALA A 12 13.09 -13.49 -19.28
CA ALA A 12 11.75 -13.15 -19.75
C ALA A 12 10.70 -13.01 -18.64
N GLY A 13 11.11 -12.91 -17.38
CA GLY A 13 10.21 -12.69 -16.24
C GLY A 13 9.62 -11.29 -16.19
N THR A 14 8.59 -11.11 -15.34
CA THR A 14 7.96 -9.81 -15.12
C THR A 14 8.23 -9.32 -13.70
N LEU A 15 8.79 -8.12 -13.57
CA LEU A 15 8.93 -7.38 -12.33
C LEU A 15 7.72 -6.45 -12.15
N SER A 16 6.91 -6.69 -11.14
CA SER A 16 5.81 -5.79 -10.77
C SER A 16 6.18 -5.00 -9.53
N ILE A 17 6.21 -3.67 -9.64
CA ILE A 17 6.60 -2.76 -8.57
C ILE A 17 5.34 -2.09 -8.02
N VAL A 18 4.98 -2.43 -6.78
CA VAL A 18 3.83 -1.85 -6.06
C VAL A 18 4.28 -0.74 -5.10
N GLY A 19 5.53 -0.79 -4.64
CA GLY A 19 6.11 0.22 -3.76
C GLY A 19 6.28 1.58 -4.42
N VAL A 20 6.15 2.64 -3.64
CA VAL A 20 6.40 4.01 -4.10
C VAL A 20 7.88 4.35 -3.90
N TYR A 21 8.49 4.88 -4.94
CA TYR A 21 9.87 5.38 -4.91
C TYR A 21 9.87 6.91 -5.01
N PRO A 22 10.73 7.59 -4.27
CA PRO A 22 10.90 9.03 -4.41
C PRO A 22 11.54 9.39 -5.77
N ASP A 23 11.26 10.56 -6.29
CA ASP A 23 11.81 11.06 -7.57
C ASP A 23 13.34 11.04 -7.63
N ALA A 24 14.00 11.13 -6.45
CA ALA A 24 15.44 11.05 -6.32
C ALA A 24 16.01 9.63 -6.55
N SER A 25 15.18 8.59 -6.60
CA SER A 25 15.64 7.21 -6.86
C SER A 25 16.01 7.06 -8.32
N ARG A 26 17.31 7.16 -8.61
CA ARG A 26 17.84 7.18 -9.99
C ARG A 26 18.53 5.89 -10.42
N THR A 27 18.64 4.89 -9.54
CA THR A 27 19.37 3.65 -9.84
C THR A 27 18.41 2.51 -10.15
N PHE A 28 18.51 2.00 -11.37
CA PHE A 28 17.87 0.78 -11.80
C PHE A 28 18.87 -0.08 -12.59
N PRO A 29 18.99 -1.39 -12.35
CA PRO A 29 19.96 -2.27 -13.03
C PRO A 29 19.51 -2.58 -14.46
N ILE A 30 19.44 -1.55 -15.31
CA ILE A 30 18.90 -1.63 -16.66
C ILE A 30 19.62 -2.64 -17.54
N GLY A 31 20.95 -2.72 -17.43
CA GLY A 31 21.75 -3.68 -18.21
C GLY A 31 21.39 -5.12 -17.90
N THR A 32 21.26 -5.47 -16.61
CA THR A 32 20.83 -6.82 -16.21
C THR A 32 19.41 -7.12 -16.65
N ALA A 33 18.50 -6.14 -16.52
CA ALA A 33 17.11 -6.28 -16.94
C ALA A 33 17.00 -6.54 -18.44
N MET A 34 17.74 -5.78 -19.27
CA MET A 34 17.78 -5.98 -20.72
C MET A 34 18.35 -7.34 -21.12
N ASN A 35 19.48 -7.75 -20.55
CA ASN A 35 20.12 -9.04 -20.86
C ASN A 35 19.25 -10.25 -20.43
N LYS A 36 18.32 -10.06 -19.51
CA LYS A 36 17.33 -11.07 -19.11
C LYS A 36 15.98 -10.93 -19.84
N ASN A 37 15.81 -9.96 -20.73
CA ASN A 37 14.50 -9.64 -21.37
C ASN A 37 13.36 -9.45 -20.36
N ILE A 38 13.61 -8.75 -19.25
CA ILE A 38 12.63 -8.55 -18.19
C ILE A 38 11.58 -7.52 -18.62
N THR A 39 10.31 -7.84 -18.38
CA THR A 39 9.23 -6.86 -18.42
C THR A 39 9.10 -6.17 -17.07
N VAL A 40 9.06 -4.83 -17.05
CA VAL A 40 8.82 -4.06 -15.81
C VAL A 40 7.45 -3.40 -15.88
N ARG A 41 6.65 -3.58 -14.84
CA ARG A 41 5.34 -2.94 -14.66
C ARG A 41 5.35 -2.15 -13.36
N MET A 42 5.06 -0.87 -13.45
CA MET A 42 5.01 0.04 -12.32
C MET A 42 4.08 1.21 -12.60
N GLY A 43 3.76 1.95 -11.57
CA GLY A 43 2.96 3.18 -11.65
C GLY A 43 2.18 3.41 -10.37
N ASN A 44 1.68 4.62 -10.22
CA ASN A 44 0.76 4.96 -9.15
C ASN A 44 -0.62 4.30 -9.41
N CYS A 45 -1.32 3.97 -8.32
CA CYS A 45 -2.64 3.36 -8.42
C CYS A 45 -3.61 4.27 -9.21
N ASN A 46 -4.21 3.72 -10.27
CA ASN A 46 -5.23 4.43 -11.03
C ASN A 46 -6.58 4.33 -10.29
N HIS A 47 -6.77 5.17 -9.27
CA HIS A 47 -7.97 5.17 -8.42
C HIS A 47 -9.27 5.30 -9.24
N ARG A 48 -9.33 6.22 -10.23
CA ARG A 48 -10.52 6.41 -11.07
C ARG A 48 -10.94 5.15 -11.81
N LYS A 49 -9.97 4.34 -12.22
CA LYS A 49 -10.23 3.07 -12.91
C LYS A 49 -10.75 1.99 -11.96
N TYR A 50 -10.22 1.93 -10.73
CA TYR A 50 -10.49 0.81 -9.83
C TYR A 50 -11.60 1.07 -8.83
N ILE A 51 -11.86 2.33 -8.41
CA ILE A 51 -12.90 2.64 -7.43
C ILE A 51 -14.28 2.08 -7.81
N PRO A 52 -14.80 2.25 -9.04
CA PRO A 52 -16.13 1.70 -9.36
C PRO A 52 -16.21 0.20 -9.12
N ARG A 53 -15.19 -0.55 -9.55
CA ARG A 53 -15.14 -2.00 -9.35
C ARG A 53 -15.00 -2.39 -7.88
N LEU A 54 -14.22 -1.63 -7.10
CA LEU A 54 -14.08 -1.87 -5.65
C LEU A 54 -15.40 -1.62 -4.91
N VAL A 55 -16.14 -0.59 -5.29
CA VAL A 55 -17.49 -0.32 -4.74
C VAL A 55 -18.43 -1.49 -5.00
N GLU A 56 -18.47 -2.01 -6.22
CA GLU A 56 -19.27 -3.20 -6.55
C GLU A 56 -18.89 -4.41 -5.69
N LEU A 57 -17.60 -4.66 -5.48
CA LEU A 57 -17.11 -5.78 -4.66
C LEU A 57 -17.53 -5.62 -3.19
N VAL A 58 -17.51 -4.40 -2.66
CA VAL A 58 -17.97 -4.12 -1.29
C VAL A 58 -19.49 -4.26 -1.18
N GLN A 59 -20.25 -3.71 -2.13
CA GLN A 59 -21.70 -3.82 -2.15
C GLN A 59 -22.19 -5.27 -2.26
N SER A 60 -21.52 -6.08 -3.07
CA SER A 60 -21.80 -7.51 -3.20
C SER A 60 -21.27 -8.36 -2.03
N ARG A 61 -20.61 -7.73 -1.06
CA ARG A 61 -19.94 -8.41 0.08
C ARG A 61 -18.85 -9.40 -0.33
N ALA A 62 -18.35 -9.34 -1.55
CA ALA A 62 -17.22 -10.14 -1.99
C ALA A 62 -15.90 -9.69 -1.32
N VAL A 63 -15.83 -8.42 -0.92
CA VAL A 63 -14.74 -7.84 -0.13
C VAL A 63 -15.34 -7.08 1.05
N ASP A 64 -14.81 -7.31 2.24
CA ASP A 64 -15.18 -6.60 3.46
C ASP A 64 -13.98 -5.81 3.98
N PRO A 65 -13.87 -4.51 3.66
CA PRO A 65 -12.75 -3.68 4.11
C PRO A 65 -12.79 -3.38 5.62
N ALA A 66 -13.93 -3.58 6.29
CA ALA A 66 -14.02 -3.36 7.73
C ALA A 66 -13.16 -4.37 8.52
N LYS A 67 -12.85 -5.53 7.95
CA LYS A 67 -12.00 -6.55 8.60
C LYS A 67 -10.57 -6.08 8.89
N ILE A 68 -10.09 -5.07 8.20
CA ILE A 68 -8.76 -4.49 8.46
C ILE A 68 -8.79 -3.31 9.41
N LEU A 69 -9.98 -2.81 9.79
CA LEU A 69 -10.14 -1.76 10.80
C LEU A 69 -9.91 -2.37 12.18
N THR A 70 -8.81 -2.03 12.82
CA THR A 70 -8.43 -2.60 14.11
C THR A 70 -8.71 -1.66 15.27
N HIS A 71 -8.74 -0.35 15.01
CA HIS A 71 -8.93 0.68 16.02
C HIS A 71 -9.86 1.78 15.51
N SER A 72 -10.65 2.33 16.43
CA SER A 72 -11.47 3.52 16.20
C SER A 72 -11.21 4.52 17.32
N ALA A 73 -11.00 5.78 16.96
CA ALA A 73 -10.71 6.83 17.94
C ALA A 73 -11.33 8.17 17.49
N PRO A 74 -11.61 9.10 18.41
CA PRO A 74 -11.99 10.46 18.06
C PRO A 74 -10.91 11.15 17.21
N LEU A 75 -11.31 12.08 16.35
CA LEU A 75 -10.34 12.84 15.53
C LEU A 75 -9.31 13.58 16.40
N MET A 76 -9.70 14.03 17.60
CA MET A 76 -8.80 14.73 18.54
C MET A 76 -7.66 13.84 19.05
N SER A 77 -7.80 12.52 18.97
CA SER A 77 -6.76 11.55 19.32
C SER A 77 -5.81 11.23 18.16
N ALA A 78 -5.86 11.97 17.05
CA ALA A 78 -5.08 11.66 15.87
C ALA A 78 -3.57 11.57 16.12
N LEU A 79 -3.01 12.49 16.92
CA LEU A 79 -1.56 12.50 17.23
C LEU A 79 -1.15 11.26 18.01
N ASP A 80 -1.96 10.85 18.99
CA ASP A 80 -1.72 9.63 19.77
C ASP A 80 -1.85 8.39 18.87
N ALA A 81 -2.88 8.35 18.01
CA ALA A 81 -3.08 7.26 17.06
C ALA A 81 -1.89 7.11 16.11
N TYR A 82 -1.36 8.21 15.55
CA TYR A 82 -0.14 8.19 14.76
C TYR A 82 1.07 7.69 15.53
N SER A 83 1.27 8.17 16.78
CA SER A 83 2.37 7.73 17.63
C SER A 83 2.29 6.23 17.94
N GLN A 84 1.10 5.69 18.24
CA GLN A 84 0.93 4.27 18.49
C GLN A 84 1.13 3.44 17.20
N PHE A 85 0.60 3.89 16.08
CA PHE A 85 0.77 3.23 14.80
C PHE A 85 2.25 3.14 14.37
N ASP A 86 3.02 4.20 14.61
CA ASP A 86 4.46 4.25 14.28
C ASP A 86 5.29 3.24 15.09
N LYS A 87 4.86 2.91 16.30
CA LYS A 87 5.48 1.87 17.15
C LYS A 87 5.32 0.45 16.58
N ARG A 88 4.52 0.26 15.53
CA ARG A 88 4.27 -1.02 14.84
C ARG A 88 3.88 -2.15 15.80
N GLN A 89 3.04 -1.83 16.76
CA GLN A 89 2.53 -2.81 17.72
C GLN A 89 1.64 -3.83 17.02
N ASP A 90 1.69 -5.07 17.51
CA ASP A 90 0.82 -6.14 17.00
C ASP A 90 -0.65 -5.75 17.15
N GLY A 91 -1.43 -6.02 16.10
CA GLY A 91 -2.84 -5.68 16.05
C GLY A 91 -3.16 -4.27 15.51
N TRP A 92 -2.18 -3.40 15.32
CA TRP A 92 -2.37 -2.07 14.73
C TRP A 92 -2.24 -2.12 13.21
N ILE A 93 -3.34 -2.40 12.49
CA ILE A 93 -3.34 -2.51 11.02
C ILE A 93 -3.94 -1.26 10.38
N LYS A 94 -5.11 -0.83 10.85
CA LYS A 94 -5.83 0.32 10.30
C LYS A 94 -6.60 1.02 11.41
N VAL A 95 -6.39 2.33 11.52
CA VAL A 95 -7.09 3.20 12.48
C VAL A 95 -8.14 4.03 11.74
N MET A 96 -9.35 4.05 12.24
CA MET A 96 -10.40 4.98 11.83
C MET A 96 -10.46 6.13 12.82
N LEU A 97 -10.43 7.36 12.31
CA LEU A 97 -10.66 8.56 13.11
C LEU A 97 -12.07 9.07 12.81
N ASP A 98 -12.89 9.17 13.86
CA ASP A 98 -14.27 9.63 13.76
C ASP A 98 -14.35 11.12 14.14
N PRO A 99 -14.70 12.01 13.20
CA PRO A 99 -14.85 13.44 13.47
C PRO A 99 -16.04 13.78 14.38
N ALA A 100 -17.05 12.89 14.44
CA ALA A 100 -18.24 13.08 15.23
C ALA A 100 -18.11 12.56 16.67
N ALA A 101 -17.11 11.70 16.93
CA ALA A 101 -16.87 11.18 18.26
C ALA A 101 -16.24 12.26 19.17
N VAL A 102 -16.82 12.46 20.33
CA VAL A 102 -16.27 13.34 21.38
C VAL A 102 -15.17 12.56 22.13
N ALA A 103 -14.04 13.21 22.39
CA ALA A 103 -13.04 12.62 23.25
C ALA A 103 -13.65 12.31 24.62
N ALA A 104 -13.45 11.10 25.12
CA ALA A 104 -13.82 10.77 26.50
C ALA A 104 -13.06 11.71 27.45
N ALA A 105 -13.77 12.39 28.34
CA ALA A 105 -13.22 13.31 29.33
C ALA A 105 -12.36 12.55 30.37
#